data_641804809852d3b3e7e36023b0dd245c
#
_entry.id   641804809852d3b3e7e36023b0dd245c
#
_cell.length_a   1.000
_cell.length_b   1.000
_cell.length_c   1.000
_cell.angle_alpha   90.00
_cell.angle_beta   90.00
_cell.angle_gamma   90.00
#
_symmetry.space_group_name_H-M   'P 1'
#
loop_
_entity.id
_entity.type
_entity.pdbx_description
1 polymer ?
#
loop_
_entity_poly.entity_id
_entity_poly.type
_entity_poly.pdbx_seq_one_letter_code
_entity_poly.pdbx_strand_id
1 'polypeptide(L)' 'MSDLTQLTEQNSTRILDLVAELQPATAQQIRDELARRHQLDVPLEQVVHYLEWLRSGFPRKLAHAGPERWIVVDLA' A
#
# COMPACT_ATOMS: atom_id res chain seq x y z
N MET A 1 15.42 15.67 7.36
CA MET A 1 15.46 14.69 7.00
C MET A 1 14.31 14.11 6.46
N SER A 2 14.21 13.77 5.43
CA SER A 2 13.10 13.38 4.87
C SER A 2 12.85 11.97 5.01
N ASP A 3 11.76 11.65 5.38
CA ASP A 3 11.44 10.33 5.56
C ASP A 3 10.45 9.81 4.64
N LEU A 4 10.23 10.51 3.56
CA LEU A 4 9.25 10.08 2.63
C LEU A 4 9.57 8.74 2.09
N THR A 5 10.84 8.47 1.95
CA THR A 5 11.20 7.25 1.32
C THR A 5 11.38 6.13 2.26
N GLN A 6 11.20 6.40 3.55
CA GLN A 6 11.42 5.33 4.44
C GLN A 6 10.24 4.43 4.48
N LEU A 7 10.39 3.23 3.99
CA LEU A 7 9.34 2.25 4.07
C LEU A 7 9.42 1.62 5.41
N THR A 8 8.90 2.30 6.40
CA THR A 8 8.92 1.75 7.72
C THR A 8 7.88 0.69 7.82
N GLU A 9 8.01 -0.17 8.80
CA GLU A 9 7.02 -1.20 9.04
C GLU A 9 5.67 -0.58 9.35
N GLN A 10 5.69 0.58 9.97
CA GLN A 10 4.47 1.27 10.28
C GLN A 10 3.70 1.65 9.03
N ASN A 11 4.40 2.20 8.05
CA ASN A 11 3.75 2.60 6.81
C ASN A 11 3.28 1.39 6.01
N SER A 12 4.06 0.34 6.03
CA SER A 12 3.65 -0.89 5.36
C SER A 12 2.36 -1.44 5.97
N THR A 13 2.29 -1.42 7.29
CA THR A 13 1.09 -1.90 7.98
C THR A 13 -0.11 -1.05 7.63
N ARG A 14 0.06 0.26 7.59
CA ARG A 14 -1.02 1.16 7.24
C ARG A 14 -1.53 0.89 5.83
N ILE A 15 -0.62 0.66 4.91
CA ILE A 15 -1.00 0.38 3.54
C ILE A 15 -1.73 -0.95 3.45
N LEU A 16 -1.25 -1.96 4.14
CA LEU A 16 -1.92 -3.25 4.15
C LEU A 16 -3.33 -3.15 4.73
N ASP A 17 -3.49 -2.41 5.81
CA ASP A 17 -4.79 -2.22 6.41
C ASP A 17 -5.75 -1.52 5.44
N LEU A 18 -5.25 -0.52 4.73
CA LEU A 18 -6.08 0.18 3.78
C LEU A 18 -6.49 -0.70 2.61
N VAL A 19 -5.55 -1.50 2.12
CA VAL A 19 -5.89 -2.42 1.04
C VAL A 19 -6.95 -3.41 1.51
N ALA A 20 -6.78 -3.94 2.71
CA ALA A 20 -7.76 -4.90 3.24
C ALA A 20 -9.13 -4.28 3.37
N GLU A 21 -9.17 -3.01 3.73
CA GLU A 21 -10.44 -2.33 3.93
C GLU A 21 -11.10 -1.95 2.60
N LEU A 22 -10.29 -1.55 1.62
CA LEU A 22 -10.80 -1.02 0.38
C LEU A 22 -10.75 -2.00 -0.78
N GLN A 23 -10.28 -3.20 -0.54
CA GLN A 23 -10.02 -4.12 -1.63
C GLN A 23 -11.25 -4.46 -2.45
N PRO A 24 -11.10 -4.56 -3.75
CA PRO A 24 -9.84 -4.32 -4.46
C PRO A 24 -9.56 -2.82 -4.54
N ALA A 25 -8.35 -2.42 -4.24
CA ALA A 25 -8.00 -1.02 -4.10
C ALA A 25 -7.02 -0.59 -5.16
N THR A 26 -7.13 0.66 -5.60
CA THR A 26 -6.15 1.23 -6.51
C THR A 26 -5.12 2.00 -5.70
N ALA A 27 -3.98 2.24 -6.32
CA ALA A 27 -2.93 3.01 -5.67
C ALA A 27 -3.42 4.41 -5.32
N GLN A 28 -4.25 4.98 -6.18
CA GLN A 28 -4.75 6.32 -5.93
C GLN A 28 -5.67 6.34 -4.70
N GLN A 29 -6.50 5.32 -4.56
CA GLN A 29 -7.35 5.22 -3.37
C GLN A 29 -6.50 5.13 -2.11
N ILE A 30 -5.44 4.34 -2.16
CA ILE A 30 -4.55 4.20 -1.01
C ILE A 30 -3.87 5.54 -0.71
N ARG A 31 -3.39 6.22 -1.73
CA ARG A 31 -2.75 7.51 -1.54
C ARG A 31 -3.71 8.51 -0.90
N ASP A 32 -4.94 8.55 -1.39
CA ASP A 32 -5.91 9.48 -0.87
C ASP A 32 -6.25 9.18 0.59
N GLU A 33 -6.37 7.92 0.94
CA GLU A 33 -6.67 7.56 2.31
C GLU A 33 -5.49 7.81 3.24
N LEU A 34 -4.27 7.61 2.76
CA LEU A 34 -3.11 7.92 3.57
C LEU A 34 -3.08 9.41 3.90
N ALA A 35 -3.39 10.23 2.92
CA ALA A 35 -3.41 11.67 3.16
C ALA A 35 -4.54 12.04 4.11
N ARG A 36 -5.69 11.43 3.96
CA ARG A 36 -6.85 11.79 4.75
C ARG A 36 -6.79 11.25 6.17
N ARG A 37 -6.40 10.00 6.33
CA ARG A 37 -6.45 9.37 7.64
C ARG A 37 -5.19 9.53 8.44
N HIS A 38 -4.05 9.54 7.77
CA HIS A 38 -2.77 9.56 8.45
C HIS A 38 -1.98 10.82 8.14
N GLN A 39 -2.54 11.69 7.31
CA GLN A 39 -1.88 12.93 6.95
C GLN A 39 -0.49 12.69 6.36
N LEU A 40 -0.38 11.61 5.59
CA LEU A 40 0.84 11.27 4.92
C LEU A 40 0.72 11.66 3.46
N ASP A 41 1.52 12.64 3.07
CA ASP A 41 1.49 13.12 1.70
C ASP A 41 2.54 12.37 0.90
N VAL A 42 2.17 11.26 0.35
CA VAL A 42 3.07 10.39 -0.38
C VAL A 42 2.74 10.44 -1.86
N PRO A 43 3.71 10.65 -2.72
CA PRO A 43 3.44 10.67 -4.17
C PRO A 43 2.87 9.35 -4.64
N LEU A 44 2.06 9.43 -5.68
CA LEU A 44 1.40 8.23 -6.20
C LEU A 44 2.42 7.16 -6.60
N GLU A 45 3.48 7.56 -7.27
CA GLU A 45 4.46 6.58 -7.71
C GLU A 45 5.13 5.90 -6.53
N GLN A 46 5.25 6.60 -5.42
CA GLN A 46 5.81 6.00 -4.23
C GLN A 46 4.84 4.98 -3.65
N VAL A 47 3.57 5.27 -3.68
CA VAL A 47 2.56 4.32 -3.22
C VAL A 47 2.58 3.06 -4.08
N VAL A 48 2.68 3.23 -5.39
CA VAL A 48 2.77 2.09 -6.29
C VAL A 48 4.01 1.27 -5.97
N HIS A 49 5.11 1.94 -5.68
CA HIS A 49 6.34 1.25 -5.35
C HIS A 49 6.18 0.41 -4.07
N TYR A 50 5.53 0.96 -3.06
CA TYR A 50 5.24 0.22 -1.84
C TYR A 50 4.37 -0.99 -2.13
N LEU A 51 3.33 -0.79 -2.93
CA LEU A 51 2.41 -1.87 -3.23
C LEU A 51 3.10 -3.00 -3.98
N GLU A 52 3.93 -2.63 -4.95
CA GLU A 52 4.68 -3.64 -5.69
C GLU A 52 5.69 -4.34 -4.81
N TRP A 53 6.31 -3.62 -3.90
CA TRP A 53 7.27 -4.22 -2.99
C TRP A 53 6.57 -5.24 -2.08
N LEU A 54 5.39 -4.90 -1.58
CA LEU A 54 4.64 -5.82 -0.73
C LEU A 54 4.13 -7.01 -1.54
N ARG A 55 3.82 -6.80 -2.80
CA ARG A 55 3.34 -7.88 -3.64
C ARG A 55 4.45 -8.87 -3.97
N SER A 56 5.63 -8.36 -4.22
CA SER A 56 6.72 -9.22 -4.64
C SER A 56 7.58 -9.71 -3.48
N GLY A 57 7.26 -9.29 -2.26
CA GLY A 57 8.03 -9.70 -1.11
C GLY A 57 7.79 -11.14 -0.73
N PHE A 58 8.51 -11.57 0.29
CA PHE A 58 8.38 -12.94 0.74
C PHE A 58 8.30 -12.91 2.27
N PRO A 59 7.17 -13.29 2.84
CA PRO A 59 5.99 -13.81 2.13
C PRO A 59 5.25 -12.71 1.41
N ARG A 60 4.55 -13.10 0.36
CA ARG A 60 3.77 -12.14 -0.40
C ARG A 60 2.59 -11.67 0.43
N LYS A 61 2.39 -10.39 0.51
CA LYS A 61 1.32 -9.84 1.30
C LYS A 61 0.20 -9.23 0.46
N LEU A 62 0.49 -8.94 -0.78
CA LEU A 62 -0.50 -8.40 -1.70
C LEU A 62 -0.51 -9.16 -3.00
N ALA A 63 -1.58 -9.05 -3.74
CA ALA A 63 -1.67 -9.62 -5.07
C ALA A 63 -2.49 -8.68 -5.96
N HIS A 64 -2.33 -8.83 -7.26
CA HIS A 64 -3.13 -8.06 -8.19
C HIS A 64 -4.51 -8.70 -8.33
N ALA A 65 -5.54 -7.86 -8.30
CA ALA A 65 -6.89 -8.34 -8.51
C ALA A 65 -7.42 -7.84 -9.84
N GLY A 66 -6.54 -7.44 -10.73
CA GLY A 66 -6.91 -6.86 -12.01
C GLY A 66 -5.94 -5.74 -12.28
N PRO A 67 -6.10 -5.03 -13.39
CA PRO A 67 -5.18 -3.94 -13.70
C PRO A 67 -5.28 -2.87 -12.65
N GLU A 68 -4.16 -2.53 -12.08
CA GLU A 68 -4.07 -1.42 -11.14
C GLU A 68 -4.87 -1.61 -9.86
N ARG A 69 -5.18 -2.83 -9.49
CA ARG A 69 -5.89 -3.08 -8.24
C ARG A 69 -5.16 -4.12 -7.42
N TRP A 70 -5.24 -3.93 -6.12
CA TRP A 70 -4.54 -4.82 -5.19
C TRP A 70 -5.49 -5.36 -4.15
N ILE A 71 -5.22 -6.57 -3.70
CA ILE A 71 -5.95 -7.19 -2.60
C ILE A 71 -4.92 -7.78 -1.65
N VAL A 72 -5.36 -8.00 -0.42
CA VAL A 72 -4.50 -8.63 0.57
C VAL A 72 -4.53 -10.14 0.37
N VAL A 73 -3.37 -10.74 0.43
CA VAL A 73 -3.25 -12.18 0.33
C VAL A 73 -3.22 -12.74 1.74
N ASP A 74 -4.13 -13.64 2.00
CA ASP A 74 -4.20 -14.26 3.31
C ASP A 74 -3.46 -15.57 3.21
N LEU A 75 -2.29 -15.61 3.82
CA LEU A 75 -1.46 -16.79 3.77
C LEU A 75 -1.59 -17.65 4.99
N ALA A 76 -2.65 -17.57 5.64
CA ALA A 76 -2.83 -18.31 6.89
C ALA A 76 -2.69 -19.80 6.73
#